data_6980e137ab6290286d4f0855dc76a8d9
#
_entry.id   6980e137ab6290286d4f0855dc76a8d9
#
_cell.length_a   1.000
_cell.length_b   1.000
_cell.length_c   1.000
_cell.angle_alpha   90.00
_cell.angle_beta   90.00
_cell.angle_gamma   90.00
#
_symmetry.space_group_name_H-M   'P 1'
#
loop_
_entity.id
_entity.type
_entity.pdbx_description
1 polymer ?
#
loop_
_entity_poly.entity_id
_entity_poly.type
_entity_poly.pdbx_seq_one_letter_code
_entity_poly.pdbx_strand_id
1 'polypeptide(L)'
;MTMTIDMHSHIVPKGLADALRARTKAPMIIRDADGKEYMNSLLNSRAALTPGFDSVEHRLADMDKNGVTHAVLSNQLQDIASLPLEDSVPLCRAYNDAISAACVKYPDRLHAFAAIPVGTVEAAAAELDRAMQLPGIVGCICPGDAFLSAQRAEKFAPLLEVANKYNAIILAHYGRLPNDPEAPQPDLSDNRRLRIGTLDMQARISSTMLTFCLTDFAKKYPNVTMMTHNLGGNVPFEVERMDHRSLCDDPKGTELPSKRIRAANFICDCNSLGARSIEMAVGVYGAEKIVFGSDGTDFGMDWTQKAIDDAKISDAEKDAIRGGNARRAIARVAGRMAVAAQ
;
A
#
# COMPACT_ATOMS: atom_id res chain seq x y z
N MET A 1 1.28 -10.93 24.49
CA MET A 1 0.71 -11.15 23.15
C MET A 1 1.71 -10.66 22.13
N THR A 2 1.96 -11.40 21.05
CA THR A 2 2.84 -10.95 19.96
C THR A 2 2.22 -9.73 19.30
N MET A 3 2.99 -8.68 19.06
CA MET A 3 2.51 -7.46 18.40
C MET A 3 2.26 -7.77 16.93
N THR A 4 1.05 -7.55 16.44
CA THR A 4 0.68 -7.67 15.03
C THR A 4 0.33 -6.28 14.50
N ILE A 5 1.07 -5.81 13.48
CA ILE A 5 0.90 -4.48 12.86
C ILE A 5 0.49 -4.67 11.42
N ASP A 6 -0.73 -4.28 11.10
CA ASP A 6 -1.28 -4.33 9.75
C ASP A 6 -0.82 -3.11 8.94
N MET A 7 0.10 -3.33 8.00
CA MET A 7 0.67 -2.27 7.16
C MET A 7 -0.13 -2.00 5.89
N HIS A 8 -1.16 -2.82 5.61
CA HIS A 8 -1.99 -2.69 4.44
C HIS A 8 -3.47 -2.96 4.81
N SER A 9 -4.14 -1.90 5.18
CA SER A 9 -5.56 -1.92 5.55
C SER A 9 -6.23 -0.63 5.09
N HIS A 10 -7.46 -0.73 4.60
CA HIS A 10 -8.17 0.39 4.00
C HIS A 10 -9.36 0.85 4.85
N ILE A 11 -9.66 2.14 4.77
CA ILE A 11 -10.84 2.74 5.40
C ILE A 11 -11.33 3.96 4.62
N VAL A 12 -12.64 4.21 4.68
CA VAL A 12 -13.24 5.49 4.29
C VAL A 12 -13.69 6.18 5.59
N PRO A 13 -12.85 7.04 6.23
CA PRO A 13 -13.20 7.63 7.51
C PRO A 13 -14.39 8.60 7.36
N LYS A 14 -15.10 8.83 8.45
CA LYS A 14 -16.36 9.64 8.47
C LYS A 14 -16.21 10.98 7.74
N GLY A 15 -15.12 11.71 7.90
CA GLY A 15 -14.91 13.01 7.24
C GLY A 15 -14.88 12.89 5.72
N LEU A 16 -14.25 11.85 5.17
CA LEU A 16 -14.30 11.57 3.74
C LEU A 16 -15.71 11.08 3.32
N ALA A 17 -16.31 10.19 4.08
CA ALA A 17 -17.65 9.70 3.79
C ALA A 17 -18.69 10.84 3.72
N ASP A 18 -18.62 11.80 4.64
CA ASP A 18 -19.50 12.97 4.64
C ASP A 18 -19.26 13.87 3.41
N ALA A 19 -18.00 14.08 3.02
CA ALA A 19 -17.67 14.79 1.79
C ALA A 19 -18.22 14.07 0.55
N LEU A 20 -18.15 12.73 0.50
CA LEU A 20 -18.68 11.92 -0.61
C LEU A 20 -20.22 11.91 -0.64
N ARG A 21 -20.90 11.97 0.52
CA ARG A 21 -22.37 12.12 0.61
C ARG A 21 -22.85 13.47 0.08
N ALA A 22 -22.04 14.52 0.19
CA ALA A 22 -22.36 15.85 -0.32
C ALA A 22 -22.15 15.99 -1.84
N ARG A 23 -21.50 15.03 -2.49
CA ARG A 23 -21.22 15.10 -3.94
C ARG A 23 -22.43 14.70 -4.79
N THR A 24 -22.49 15.31 -5.98
CA THR A 24 -23.48 15.00 -7.03
C THR A 24 -22.88 14.28 -8.23
N LYS A 25 -21.55 14.07 -8.22
CA LYS A 25 -20.79 13.36 -9.26
C LYS A 25 -19.95 12.28 -8.62
N ALA A 26 -19.77 11.16 -9.32
CA ALA A 26 -18.89 10.07 -8.86
C ALA A 26 -17.42 10.54 -8.66
N PRO A 27 -16.69 9.96 -7.72
CA PRO A 27 -17.18 9.05 -6.69
C PRO A 27 -18.09 9.78 -5.68
N MET A 28 -19.17 9.13 -5.27
CA MET A 28 -20.15 9.68 -4.31
C MET A 28 -20.83 8.57 -3.55
N ILE A 29 -21.34 8.90 -2.36
CA ILE A 29 -22.21 8.01 -1.59
C ILE A 29 -23.66 8.42 -1.83
N ILE A 30 -24.47 7.47 -2.25
CA ILE A 30 -25.91 7.65 -2.45
C ILE A 30 -26.68 6.79 -1.46
N ARG A 31 -27.87 7.24 -1.09
CA ARG A 31 -28.79 6.50 -0.22
C ARG A 31 -30.05 6.15 -1.02
N ASP A 32 -30.49 4.89 -0.93
CA ASP A 32 -31.76 4.48 -1.53
C ASP A 32 -32.98 4.81 -0.64
N ALA A 33 -34.18 4.45 -1.12
CA ALA A 33 -35.43 4.70 -0.41
C ALA A 33 -35.52 3.97 0.94
N ASP A 34 -34.82 2.84 1.08
CA ASP A 34 -34.78 2.04 2.31
C ASP A 34 -33.69 2.51 3.29
N GLY A 35 -32.98 3.60 2.93
CA GLY A 35 -31.93 4.19 3.74
C GLY A 35 -30.56 3.49 3.62
N LYS A 36 -30.41 2.50 2.74
CA LYS A 36 -29.17 1.80 2.51
C LYS A 36 -28.20 2.63 1.66
N GLU A 37 -26.95 2.69 2.08
CA GLU A 37 -25.91 3.47 1.39
C GLU A 37 -25.13 2.63 0.38
N TYR A 38 -24.73 3.29 -0.71
CA TYR A 38 -23.93 2.70 -1.79
C TYR A 38 -22.85 3.66 -2.22
N MET A 39 -21.66 3.11 -2.48
CA MET A 39 -20.59 3.80 -3.16
C MET A 39 -20.79 3.73 -4.67
N ASN A 40 -20.90 4.87 -5.32
CA ASN A 40 -20.80 5.00 -6.77
C ASN A 40 -19.36 5.41 -7.12
N SER A 41 -18.61 4.53 -7.75
CA SER A 41 -17.24 4.80 -8.19
C SER A 41 -17.18 5.45 -9.57
N LEU A 42 -16.00 5.91 -9.98
CA LEU A 42 -15.76 6.41 -11.35
C LEU A 42 -16.00 5.36 -12.44
N LEU A 43 -15.87 4.08 -12.10
CA LEU A 43 -16.08 2.97 -13.03
C LEU A 43 -17.57 2.60 -13.18
N ASN A 44 -18.50 3.49 -12.78
CA ASN A 44 -19.94 3.22 -12.75
C ASN A 44 -20.33 1.95 -11.97
N SER A 45 -19.48 1.48 -11.07
CA SER A 45 -19.82 0.40 -10.17
C SER A 45 -20.59 0.96 -8.97
N ARG A 46 -21.67 0.26 -8.60
CA ARG A 46 -22.44 0.55 -7.39
C ARG A 46 -22.20 -0.57 -6.40
N ALA A 47 -21.48 -0.28 -5.33
CA ALA A 47 -21.21 -1.23 -4.25
C ALA A 47 -22.01 -0.84 -3.00
N ALA A 48 -22.72 -1.80 -2.40
CA ALA A 48 -23.41 -1.60 -1.14
C ALA A 48 -22.38 -1.40 -0.01
N LEU A 49 -22.62 -0.39 0.82
CA LEU A 49 -21.81 -0.12 2.01
C LEU A 49 -22.39 -0.86 3.21
N THR A 50 -21.54 -1.51 3.97
CA THR A 50 -21.94 -2.17 5.21
C THR A 50 -22.12 -1.15 6.33
N PRO A 51 -23.05 -1.33 7.28
CA PRO A 51 -23.15 -0.48 8.44
C PRO A 51 -21.80 -0.37 9.17
N GLY A 52 -21.40 0.86 9.50
CA GLY A 52 -20.13 1.12 10.17
C GLY A 52 -18.89 1.13 9.27
N PHE A 53 -19.03 1.10 7.94
CA PHE A 53 -17.92 1.16 6.98
C PHE A 53 -17.00 2.38 7.17
N ASP A 54 -17.56 3.49 7.69
CA ASP A 54 -16.90 4.76 7.96
C ASP A 54 -16.50 4.95 9.44
N SER A 55 -16.67 3.92 10.26
CA SER A 55 -16.36 3.95 11.70
C SER A 55 -14.97 3.37 11.98
N VAL A 56 -14.14 4.19 12.59
CA VAL A 56 -12.83 3.75 13.12
C VAL A 56 -13.03 2.76 14.28
N GLU A 57 -14.04 2.95 15.11
CA GLU A 57 -14.36 2.04 16.21
C GLU A 57 -14.76 0.65 15.72
N HIS A 58 -15.50 0.58 14.61
CA HIS A 58 -15.83 -0.69 13.98
C HIS A 58 -14.55 -1.40 13.48
N ARG A 59 -13.63 -0.65 12.85
CA ARG A 59 -12.32 -1.18 12.42
C ARG A 59 -11.50 -1.68 13.62
N LEU A 60 -11.46 -0.95 14.73
CA LEU A 60 -10.76 -1.39 15.93
C LEU A 60 -11.33 -2.68 16.51
N ALA A 61 -12.66 -2.81 16.53
CA ALA A 61 -13.32 -4.04 16.96
C ALA A 61 -12.96 -5.25 16.06
N ASP A 62 -12.89 -5.05 14.75
CA ASP A 62 -12.43 -6.08 13.81
C ASP A 62 -10.96 -6.45 14.04
N MET A 63 -10.10 -5.48 14.30
CA MET A 63 -8.71 -5.72 14.66
C MET A 63 -8.60 -6.54 15.95
N ASP A 64 -9.35 -6.16 16.99
CA ASP A 64 -9.36 -6.88 18.28
C ASP A 64 -9.82 -8.32 18.12
N LYS A 65 -10.89 -8.55 17.35
CA LYS A 65 -11.40 -9.88 17.03
C LYS A 65 -10.35 -10.76 16.35
N ASN A 66 -9.50 -10.17 15.53
CA ASN A 66 -8.49 -10.88 14.75
C ASN A 66 -7.08 -10.78 15.36
N GLY A 67 -6.90 -10.27 16.58
CA GLY A 67 -5.61 -10.19 17.25
C GLY A 67 -4.60 -9.21 16.59
N VAL A 68 -5.10 -8.27 15.78
CA VAL A 68 -4.29 -7.18 15.19
C VAL A 68 -4.21 -6.05 16.19
N THR A 69 -3.00 -5.75 16.67
CA THR A 69 -2.81 -4.76 17.74
C THR A 69 -2.73 -3.33 17.19
N HIS A 70 -2.16 -3.15 16.00
CA HIS A 70 -1.96 -1.84 15.36
C HIS A 70 -2.28 -1.93 13.87
N ALA A 71 -2.65 -0.80 13.25
CA ALA A 71 -2.82 -0.70 11.81
C ALA A 71 -2.26 0.62 11.26
N VAL A 72 -1.73 0.55 10.04
CA VAL A 72 -1.45 1.72 9.20
C VAL A 72 -2.56 1.79 8.15
N LEU A 73 -3.51 2.66 8.38
CA LEU A 73 -4.71 2.78 7.55
C LEU A 73 -4.44 3.61 6.30
N SER A 74 -4.99 3.20 5.18
CA SER A 74 -4.91 3.93 3.91
C SER A 74 -6.30 4.18 3.31
N ASN A 75 -6.37 5.11 2.35
CA ASN A 75 -7.61 5.38 1.64
C ASN A 75 -7.97 4.22 0.70
N GLN A 76 -9.16 3.68 0.85
CA GLN A 76 -9.70 2.65 -0.05
C GLN A 76 -10.04 3.20 -1.43
N LEU A 77 -10.47 4.46 -1.52
CA LEU A 77 -10.94 5.06 -2.76
C LEU A 77 -9.81 5.76 -3.51
N GLN A 78 -9.01 5.01 -4.25
CA GLN A 78 -7.97 5.59 -5.11
C GLN A 78 -8.55 6.55 -6.16
N ASP A 79 -9.81 6.40 -6.51
CA ASP A 79 -10.54 7.28 -7.43
C ASP A 79 -10.45 8.76 -7.04
N ILE A 80 -10.49 9.10 -5.73
CA ILE A 80 -10.42 10.49 -5.29
C ILE A 80 -9.08 11.17 -5.65
N ALA A 81 -8.00 10.40 -5.67
CA ALA A 81 -6.67 10.90 -5.99
C ALA A 81 -6.53 11.28 -7.49
N SER A 82 -7.32 10.65 -8.35
CA SER A 82 -7.25 10.76 -9.81
C SER A 82 -8.24 11.76 -10.42
N LEU A 83 -9.05 12.42 -9.59
CA LEU A 83 -9.99 13.47 -10.03
C LEU A 83 -9.25 14.74 -10.47
N PRO A 84 -9.92 15.65 -11.21
CA PRO A 84 -9.44 17.03 -11.37
C PRO A 84 -9.08 17.67 -10.03
N LEU A 85 -8.05 18.53 -10.01
CA LEU A 85 -7.47 19.04 -8.75
C LEU A 85 -8.48 19.78 -7.86
N GLU A 86 -9.46 20.46 -8.46
CA GLU A 86 -10.55 21.15 -7.75
C GLU A 86 -11.40 20.19 -6.90
N ASP A 87 -11.49 18.93 -7.28
CA ASP A 87 -12.19 17.87 -6.55
C ASP A 87 -11.24 17.03 -5.70
N SER A 88 -10.09 16.62 -6.25
CA SER A 88 -9.19 15.67 -5.57
C SER A 88 -8.50 16.27 -4.34
N VAL A 89 -8.07 17.53 -4.42
CA VAL A 89 -7.39 18.19 -3.29
C VAL A 89 -8.29 18.27 -2.05
N PRO A 90 -9.54 18.75 -2.12
CA PRO A 90 -10.43 18.76 -0.95
C PRO A 90 -10.73 17.37 -0.39
N LEU A 91 -10.91 16.36 -1.25
CA LEU A 91 -11.22 15.00 -0.82
C LEU A 91 -10.01 14.31 -0.17
N CYS A 92 -8.80 14.47 -0.72
CA CYS A 92 -7.58 13.98 -0.09
C CYS A 92 -7.37 14.62 1.28
N ARG A 93 -7.59 15.94 1.40
CA ARG A 93 -7.51 16.65 2.69
C ARG A 93 -8.57 16.17 3.68
N ALA A 94 -9.81 15.99 3.25
CA ALA A 94 -10.87 15.47 4.11
C ALA A 94 -10.52 14.08 4.67
N TYR A 95 -9.92 13.21 3.84
CA TYR A 95 -9.39 11.94 4.30
C TYR A 95 -8.25 12.13 5.31
N ASN A 96 -7.21 12.91 4.95
CA ASN A 96 -6.00 13.06 5.74
C ASN A 96 -6.28 13.67 7.12
N ASP A 97 -7.15 14.68 7.18
CA ASP A 97 -7.53 15.33 8.43
C ASP A 97 -8.37 14.39 9.32
N ALA A 98 -9.31 13.66 8.74
CA ALA A 98 -10.15 12.71 9.48
C ALA A 98 -9.34 11.53 10.02
N ILE A 99 -8.42 10.97 9.23
CA ILE A 99 -7.64 9.82 9.68
C ILE A 99 -6.57 10.24 10.70
N SER A 100 -5.99 11.43 10.56
CA SER A 100 -5.09 11.98 11.57
C SER A 100 -5.80 12.20 12.91
N ALA A 101 -7.03 12.72 12.90
CA ALA A 101 -7.84 12.85 14.12
C ALA A 101 -8.09 11.47 14.78
N ALA A 102 -8.30 10.42 14.00
CA ALA A 102 -8.39 9.06 14.52
C ALA A 102 -7.07 8.58 15.14
N CYS A 103 -5.93 8.88 14.51
CA CYS A 103 -4.61 8.56 15.08
C CYS A 103 -4.34 9.30 16.40
N VAL A 104 -4.81 10.55 16.52
CA VAL A 104 -4.74 11.30 17.79
C VAL A 104 -5.60 10.66 18.88
N LYS A 105 -6.79 10.16 18.50
CA LYS A 105 -7.69 9.48 19.46
C LYS A 105 -7.18 8.11 19.90
N TYR A 106 -6.47 7.41 19.03
CA TYR A 106 -5.98 6.04 19.25
C TYR A 106 -4.47 5.93 18.93
N PRO A 107 -3.59 6.70 19.61
CA PRO A 107 -2.18 6.83 19.23
C PRO A 107 -1.39 5.52 19.33
N ASP A 108 -1.79 4.61 20.22
CA ASP A 108 -1.17 3.31 20.44
C ASP A 108 -1.75 2.21 19.54
N ARG A 109 -2.66 2.57 18.62
CA ARG A 109 -3.36 1.62 17.78
C ARG A 109 -3.26 1.97 16.30
N LEU A 110 -3.19 3.24 15.93
CA LEU A 110 -3.36 3.70 14.56
C LEU A 110 -2.26 4.62 14.08
N HIS A 111 -1.81 4.34 12.88
CA HIS A 111 -1.07 5.23 11.99
C HIS A 111 -1.80 5.27 10.64
N ALA A 112 -1.39 6.15 9.73
CA ALA A 112 -2.01 6.21 8.41
C ALA A 112 -1.04 6.63 7.31
N PHE A 113 -1.34 6.18 6.08
CA PHE A 113 -0.82 6.72 4.84
C PHE A 113 -1.75 7.82 4.33
N ALA A 114 -1.17 8.96 3.97
CA ALA A 114 -1.92 10.06 3.38
C ALA A 114 -2.44 9.69 1.99
N ALA A 115 -3.64 10.14 1.65
CA ALA A 115 -4.12 10.24 0.28
C ALA A 115 -3.50 11.50 -0.38
N ILE A 116 -3.03 11.36 -1.61
CA ILE A 116 -2.38 12.46 -2.35
C ILE A 116 -3.07 12.66 -3.70
N PRO A 117 -3.32 13.92 -4.15
CA PRO A 117 -3.92 14.19 -5.45
C PRO A 117 -2.87 13.98 -6.54
N VAL A 118 -3.04 12.96 -7.38
CA VAL A 118 -2.04 12.58 -8.42
C VAL A 118 -2.31 13.19 -9.79
N GLY A 119 -3.21 14.16 -9.89
CA GLY A 119 -3.47 14.91 -11.11
C GLY A 119 -2.25 15.72 -11.58
N THR A 120 -1.44 16.24 -10.65
CA THR A 120 -0.10 16.76 -10.90
C THR A 120 0.85 16.33 -9.77
N VAL A 121 2.13 16.21 -10.08
CA VAL A 121 3.14 15.81 -9.10
C VAL A 121 3.37 16.89 -8.04
N GLU A 122 3.22 18.16 -8.41
CA GLU A 122 3.36 19.32 -7.51
C GLU A 122 2.24 19.31 -6.45
N ALA A 123 1.00 19.03 -6.86
CA ALA A 123 -0.12 18.92 -5.94
C ALA A 123 0.07 17.72 -4.99
N ALA A 124 0.54 16.59 -5.51
CA ALA A 124 0.85 15.41 -4.71
C ALA A 124 1.95 15.70 -3.67
N ALA A 125 3.03 16.36 -4.07
CA ALA A 125 4.13 16.75 -3.19
C ALA A 125 3.68 17.76 -2.12
N ALA A 126 2.91 18.78 -2.50
CA ALA A 126 2.40 19.78 -1.57
C ALA A 126 1.46 19.17 -0.52
N GLU A 127 0.57 18.24 -0.92
CA GLU A 127 -0.31 17.58 0.03
C GLU A 127 0.45 16.58 0.91
N LEU A 128 1.45 15.88 0.40
CA LEU A 128 2.30 15.03 1.24
C LEU A 128 3.06 15.87 2.28
N ASP A 129 3.66 17.01 1.88
CA ASP A 129 4.39 17.89 2.83
C ASP A 129 3.46 18.41 3.94
N ARG A 130 2.22 18.76 3.61
CA ARG A 130 1.18 19.13 4.59
C ARG A 130 0.81 17.96 5.49
N ALA A 131 0.51 16.80 4.91
CA ALA A 131 0.01 15.64 5.63
C ALA A 131 1.06 15.06 6.58
N MET A 132 2.34 15.07 6.19
CA MET A 132 3.44 14.63 7.07
C MET A 132 3.60 15.46 8.35
N GLN A 133 2.98 16.62 8.44
CA GLN A 133 2.92 17.45 9.66
C GLN A 133 1.74 17.08 10.55
N LEU A 134 0.80 16.28 10.07
CA LEU A 134 -0.33 15.79 10.85
C LEU A 134 0.06 14.59 11.72
N PRO A 135 -0.45 14.48 12.96
CA PRO A 135 -0.20 13.34 13.83
C PRO A 135 -0.58 12.00 13.19
N GLY A 136 0.26 10.98 13.38
CA GLY A 136 -0.02 9.62 12.96
C GLY A 136 0.22 9.31 11.47
N ILE A 137 0.45 10.31 10.61
CA ILE A 137 0.78 10.08 9.20
C ILE A 137 2.23 9.62 9.06
N VAL A 138 2.47 8.49 8.40
CA VAL A 138 3.80 7.87 8.25
C VAL A 138 4.29 7.82 6.81
N GLY A 139 3.52 8.35 5.86
CA GLY A 139 3.84 8.37 4.44
C GLY A 139 2.59 8.55 3.60
N CYS A 140 2.59 8.06 2.37
CA CYS A 140 1.43 8.13 1.50
C CYS A 140 1.19 6.83 0.72
N ILE A 141 -0.05 6.67 0.25
CA ILE A 141 -0.42 5.69 -0.78
C ILE A 141 -0.32 6.37 -2.15
N CYS A 142 0.34 5.71 -3.10
CA CYS A 142 0.55 6.21 -4.45
C CYS A 142 0.21 5.12 -5.47
N PRO A 143 -0.43 5.43 -6.61
CA PRO A 143 -0.66 4.45 -7.67
C PRO A 143 0.64 3.79 -8.12
N GLY A 144 0.69 2.47 -8.14
CA GLY A 144 1.88 1.69 -8.51
C GLY A 144 2.36 1.96 -9.92
N ASP A 145 1.46 2.35 -10.83
CA ASP A 145 1.79 2.70 -12.20
C ASP A 145 2.73 3.92 -12.32
N ALA A 146 2.85 4.74 -11.28
CA ALA A 146 3.89 5.78 -11.18
C ALA A 146 5.29 5.19 -11.26
N PHE A 147 5.46 3.93 -10.86
CA PHE A 147 6.75 3.26 -10.68
C PHE A 147 6.97 2.06 -11.62
N LEU A 148 6.19 1.92 -12.69
CA LEU A 148 6.38 0.83 -13.67
C LEU A 148 7.71 0.88 -14.44
N SER A 149 8.40 2.01 -14.42
CA SER A 149 9.76 2.17 -14.95
C SER A 149 10.46 3.34 -14.25
N ALA A 150 11.80 3.37 -14.30
CA ALA A 150 12.59 4.50 -13.77
C ALA A 150 12.17 5.84 -14.42
N GLN A 151 11.93 5.87 -15.73
CA GLN A 151 11.49 7.07 -16.45
C GLN A 151 10.15 7.60 -15.93
N ARG A 152 9.20 6.70 -15.58
CA ARG A 152 7.92 7.10 -14.97
C ARG A 152 8.13 7.61 -13.55
N ALA A 153 8.91 6.87 -12.77
CA ALA A 153 9.21 7.21 -11.39
C ALA A 153 9.94 8.55 -11.23
N GLU A 154 10.83 8.90 -12.17
CA GLU A 154 11.53 10.20 -12.18
C GLU A 154 10.59 11.40 -12.31
N LYS A 155 9.42 11.24 -12.93
CA LYS A 155 8.40 12.29 -12.96
C LYS A 155 7.86 12.63 -11.57
N PHE A 156 7.98 11.70 -10.61
CA PHE A 156 7.55 11.87 -9.22
C PHE A 156 8.69 12.37 -8.30
N ALA A 157 9.79 12.86 -8.85
CA ALA A 157 10.91 13.40 -8.07
C ALA A 157 10.46 14.41 -6.98
N PRO A 158 9.59 15.41 -7.24
CA PRO A 158 9.13 16.34 -6.20
C PRO A 158 8.43 15.65 -5.03
N LEU A 159 7.62 14.62 -5.29
CA LEU A 159 6.99 13.81 -4.24
C LEU A 159 8.02 13.05 -3.41
N LEU A 160 9.03 12.47 -4.07
CA LEU A 160 10.07 11.68 -3.42
C LEU A 160 11.05 12.54 -2.63
N GLU A 161 11.31 13.77 -3.05
CA GLU A 161 12.09 14.75 -2.27
C GLU A 161 11.39 15.06 -0.93
N VAL A 162 10.08 15.29 -0.96
CA VAL A 162 9.27 15.45 0.26
C VAL A 162 9.29 14.19 1.11
N ALA A 163 9.08 13.02 0.52
CA ALA A 163 9.13 11.76 1.23
C ALA A 163 10.50 11.52 1.88
N ASN A 164 11.59 11.84 1.17
CA ASN A 164 12.96 11.71 1.68
C ASN A 164 13.27 12.66 2.85
N LYS A 165 12.71 13.88 2.84
CA LYS A 165 12.79 14.85 3.94
C LYS A 165 12.22 14.30 5.25
N TYR A 166 11.15 13.51 5.16
CA TYR A 166 10.42 12.99 6.33
C TYR A 166 10.75 11.52 6.66
N ASN A 167 11.68 10.85 5.95
CA ASN A 167 11.90 9.41 6.02
C ASN A 167 10.60 8.61 5.79
N ALA A 168 9.73 9.12 4.93
CA ALA A 168 8.37 8.62 4.75
C ALA A 168 8.35 7.24 4.08
N ILE A 169 7.27 6.50 4.33
CA ILE A 169 6.97 5.25 3.63
C ILE A 169 6.07 5.60 2.43
N ILE A 170 6.42 5.14 1.23
CA ILE A 170 5.56 5.23 0.05
C ILE A 170 5.01 3.85 -0.24
N LEU A 171 3.71 3.66 -0.02
CA LEU A 171 2.98 2.47 -0.44
C LEU A 171 2.61 2.62 -1.93
N ALA A 172 3.38 1.93 -2.79
CA ALA A 172 3.04 1.79 -4.20
C ALA A 172 1.96 0.71 -4.34
N HIS A 173 0.70 1.14 -4.37
CA HIS A 173 -0.46 0.27 -4.44
C HIS A 173 -0.90 0.08 -5.89
N TYR A 174 -1.37 -1.14 -6.24
CA TYR A 174 -1.93 -1.38 -7.58
C TYR A 174 -2.96 -0.31 -7.94
N GLY A 175 -2.72 0.39 -9.03
CA GLY A 175 -3.56 1.49 -9.49
C GLY A 175 -2.90 2.27 -10.61
N ARG A 176 -3.76 2.84 -11.50
CA ARG A 176 -3.35 3.62 -12.66
C ARG A 176 -3.20 5.10 -12.32
N LEU A 177 -2.37 5.79 -13.08
CA LEU A 177 -2.34 7.24 -13.05
C LEU A 177 -3.48 7.82 -13.92
N PRO A 178 -3.98 9.03 -13.58
CA PRO A 178 -4.89 9.76 -14.46
C PRO A 178 -4.26 9.91 -15.85
N ASN A 179 -5.07 9.80 -16.88
CA ASN A 179 -4.65 9.97 -18.29
C ASN A 179 -3.61 8.95 -18.80
N ASP A 180 -3.31 7.89 -18.04
CA ASP A 180 -2.53 6.79 -18.61
C ASP A 180 -3.30 6.15 -19.77
N PRO A 181 -2.64 5.89 -20.91
CA PRO A 181 -3.28 5.16 -22.00
C PRO A 181 -3.74 3.80 -21.50
N GLU A 182 -4.88 3.34 -21.99
CA GLU A 182 -5.33 1.99 -21.67
C GLU A 182 -4.29 0.99 -22.12
N ALA A 183 -3.77 0.22 -21.17
CA ALA A 183 -2.93 -0.91 -21.49
C ALA A 183 -3.77 -1.96 -22.27
N PRO A 184 -3.16 -2.70 -23.20
CA PRO A 184 -3.84 -3.84 -23.81
C PRO A 184 -4.41 -4.72 -22.69
N GLN A 185 -5.73 -4.94 -22.74
CA GLN A 185 -6.39 -5.77 -21.75
C GLN A 185 -6.24 -7.24 -22.13
N PRO A 186 -6.04 -8.14 -21.16
CA PRO A 186 -6.16 -9.57 -21.43
C PRO A 186 -7.58 -9.89 -21.93
N ASP A 187 -7.75 -11.02 -22.57
CA ASP A 187 -9.09 -11.51 -22.90
C ASP A 187 -9.88 -11.71 -21.59
N LEU A 188 -10.99 -10.99 -21.46
CA LEU A 188 -11.83 -10.94 -20.26
C LEU A 188 -13.17 -11.64 -20.46
N SER A 189 -13.30 -12.46 -21.50
CA SER A 189 -14.50 -13.25 -21.78
C SER A 189 -14.78 -14.29 -20.69
N ASP A 190 -13.74 -14.74 -19.99
CA ASP A 190 -13.84 -15.65 -18.86
C ASP A 190 -12.91 -15.24 -17.70
N ASN A 191 -13.19 -15.75 -16.50
CA ASN A 191 -12.33 -15.62 -15.31
C ASN A 191 -11.80 -14.18 -15.07
N ARG A 192 -12.55 -13.17 -15.46
CA ARG A 192 -12.16 -11.75 -15.43
C ARG A 192 -11.48 -11.34 -14.11
N ARG A 193 -12.07 -11.74 -12.97
CA ARG A 193 -11.56 -11.40 -11.63
C ARG A 193 -10.16 -11.96 -11.41
N LEU A 194 -9.90 -13.19 -11.85
CA LEU A 194 -8.59 -13.83 -11.68
C LEU A 194 -7.57 -13.26 -12.68
N ARG A 195 -7.98 -12.99 -13.91
CA ARG A 195 -7.08 -12.44 -14.94
C ARG A 195 -6.60 -11.04 -14.60
N ILE A 196 -7.48 -10.14 -14.16
CA ILE A 196 -7.11 -8.76 -13.76
C ILE A 196 -6.66 -8.74 -12.30
N GLY A 197 -7.52 -9.14 -11.37
CA GLY A 197 -7.30 -8.95 -9.93
C GLY A 197 -6.22 -9.86 -9.35
N THR A 198 -5.66 -10.77 -10.13
CA THR A 198 -4.55 -11.61 -9.69
C THR A 198 -3.37 -11.51 -10.68
N LEU A 199 -3.52 -11.98 -11.91
CA LEU A 199 -2.37 -12.13 -12.83
C LEU A 199 -1.83 -10.79 -13.33
N ASP A 200 -2.68 -9.90 -13.85
CA ASP A 200 -2.25 -8.58 -14.34
C ASP A 200 -1.72 -7.72 -13.18
N MET A 201 -2.42 -7.72 -12.06
CA MET A 201 -2.00 -7.01 -10.85
C MET A 201 -0.60 -7.45 -10.42
N GLN A 202 -0.34 -8.75 -10.32
CA GLN A 202 0.97 -9.26 -9.91
C GLN A 202 2.07 -8.90 -10.92
N ALA A 203 1.79 -8.90 -12.22
CA ALA A 203 2.76 -8.49 -13.23
C ALA A 203 3.13 -7.00 -13.09
N ARG A 204 2.15 -6.13 -12.82
CA ARG A 204 2.40 -4.68 -12.63
C ARG A 204 3.17 -4.41 -11.34
N ILE A 205 2.83 -5.07 -10.24
CA ILE A 205 3.58 -4.98 -8.98
C ILE A 205 5.03 -5.45 -9.19
N SER A 206 5.24 -6.53 -9.95
CA SER A 206 6.59 -7.00 -10.29
C SER A 206 7.39 -5.92 -11.02
N SER A 207 6.79 -5.21 -11.99
CA SER A 207 7.46 -4.11 -12.70
C SER A 207 7.85 -2.97 -11.74
N THR A 208 6.98 -2.64 -10.79
CA THR A 208 7.26 -1.67 -9.71
C THR A 208 8.46 -2.11 -8.88
N MET A 209 8.52 -3.39 -8.48
CA MET A 209 9.65 -3.95 -7.75
C MET A 209 10.97 -3.86 -8.53
N LEU A 210 10.96 -4.14 -9.84
CA LEU A 210 12.16 -4.00 -10.68
C LEU A 210 12.67 -2.55 -10.67
N THR A 211 11.77 -1.56 -10.73
CA THR A 211 12.14 -0.15 -10.64
C THR A 211 12.82 0.16 -9.31
N PHE A 212 12.30 -0.32 -8.19
CA PHE A 212 12.87 -0.05 -6.87
C PHE A 212 14.21 -0.76 -6.64
N CYS A 213 14.34 -1.98 -7.12
CA CYS A 213 15.45 -2.86 -6.76
C CYS A 213 16.56 -2.93 -7.81
N LEU A 214 16.22 -2.80 -9.10
CA LEU A 214 17.15 -3.06 -10.20
C LEU A 214 17.55 -1.80 -10.99
N THR A 215 17.05 -0.62 -10.58
CA THR A 215 17.51 0.67 -11.12
C THR A 215 18.18 1.50 -10.03
N ASP A 216 18.87 2.59 -10.43
CA ASP A 216 19.47 3.51 -9.46
C ASP A 216 18.50 4.59 -8.96
N PHE A 217 17.25 4.51 -9.37
CA PHE A 217 16.22 5.47 -9.01
C PHE A 217 16.07 5.61 -7.49
N ALA A 218 15.86 4.51 -6.76
CA ALA A 218 15.66 4.54 -5.32
C ALA A 218 16.91 5.02 -4.53
N LYS A 219 18.10 4.89 -5.10
CA LYS A 219 19.36 5.36 -4.47
C LYS A 219 19.41 6.88 -4.32
N LYS A 220 18.64 7.63 -5.15
CA LYS A 220 18.52 9.10 -5.06
C LYS A 220 17.78 9.55 -3.80
N TYR A 221 16.96 8.65 -3.20
CA TYR A 221 16.08 8.93 -2.07
C TYR A 221 16.32 7.93 -0.92
N PRO A 222 17.51 7.94 -0.30
CA PRO A 222 17.95 6.88 0.62
C PRO A 222 17.13 6.79 1.91
N ASN A 223 16.40 7.85 2.27
CA ASN A 223 15.57 7.88 3.48
C ASN A 223 14.16 7.37 3.23
N VAL A 224 13.72 7.28 1.96
CA VAL A 224 12.39 6.77 1.62
C VAL A 224 12.36 5.26 1.82
N THR A 225 11.36 4.76 2.51
CA THR A 225 11.04 3.33 2.51
C THR A 225 10.00 3.06 1.43
N MET A 226 10.40 2.38 0.36
CA MET A 226 9.46 1.94 -0.66
C MET A 226 8.72 0.71 -0.18
N MET A 227 7.39 0.73 -0.24
CA MET A 227 6.55 -0.40 0.10
C MET A 227 5.73 -0.82 -1.11
N THR A 228 5.75 -2.11 -1.41
CA THR A 228 4.82 -2.73 -2.36
C THR A 228 3.89 -3.68 -1.61
N HIS A 229 2.84 -4.13 -2.27
CA HIS A 229 1.97 -5.15 -1.69
C HIS A 229 2.15 -6.51 -2.38
N ASN A 230 1.47 -7.54 -1.86
CA ASN A 230 1.43 -8.91 -2.41
C ASN A 230 2.83 -9.50 -2.69
N LEU A 231 3.74 -9.40 -1.71
CA LEU A 231 5.13 -9.89 -1.78
C LEU A 231 5.92 -9.35 -2.99
N GLY A 232 5.58 -8.14 -3.49
CA GLY A 232 6.25 -7.58 -4.67
C GLY A 232 5.92 -8.28 -5.98
N GLY A 233 4.73 -8.87 -6.07
CA GLY A 233 4.25 -9.54 -7.27
C GLY A 233 4.87 -10.92 -7.51
N ASN A 234 5.23 -11.23 -8.74
CA ASN A 234 5.81 -12.51 -9.13
C ASN A 234 7.33 -12.57 -8.94
N VAL A 235 7.96 -11.51 -8.44
CA VAL A 235 9.43 -11.41 -8.32
C VAL A 235 10.05 -12.59 -7.56
N PRO A 236 9.48 -13.09 -6.44
CA PRO A 236 10.08 -14.24 -5.75
C PRO A 236 10.10 -15.50 -6.60
N PHE A 237 9.10 -15.69 -7.45
CA PHE A 237 9.02 -16.82 -8.36
C PHE A 237 9.95 -16.68 -9.56
N GLU A 238 10.17 -15.46 -10.06
CA GLU A 238 10.93 -15.19 -11.30
C GLU A 238 12.40 -14.87 -11.07
N VAL A 239 12.87 -14.72 -9.84
CA VAL A 239 14.20 -14.18 -9.54
C VAL A 239 15.35 -15.03 -10.12
N GLU A 240 15.25 -16.34 -10.06
CA GLU A 240 16.28 -17.23 -10.62
C GLU A 240 16.33 -17.14 -12.16
N ARG A 241 15.18 -16.96 -12.80
CA ARG A 241 15.10 -16.70 -14.22
C ARG A 241 15.70 -15.35 -14.59
N MET A 242 15.52 -14.33 -13.75
CA MET A 242 16.16 -13.02 -13.94
C MET A 242 17.68 -13.14 -13.84
N ASP A 243 18.19 -13.88 -12.86
CA ASP A 243 19.62 -14.14 -12.71
C ASP A 243 20.20 -14.88 -13.94
N HIS A 244 19.51 -15.93 -14.40
CA HIS A 244 19.94 -16.66 -15.58
C HIS A 244 19.98 -15.78 -16.84
N ARG A 245 18.97 -14.94 -17.06
CA ARG A 245 18.98 -13.99 -18.19
C ARG A 245 20.11 -12.99 -18.09
N SER A 246 20.37 -12.45 -16.92
CA SER A 246 21.49 -11.53 -16.68
C SER A 246 22.85 -12.17 -17.01
N LEU A 247 23.03 -13.45 -16.66
CA LEU A 247 24.24 -14.21 -16.98
C LEU A 247 24.34 -14.57 -18.48
N CYS A 248 23.22 -14.67 -19.20
CA CYS A 248 23.26 -14.83 -20.66
C CYS A 248 23.80 -13.56 -21.36
N ASP A 249 23.44 -12.38 -20.82
CA ASP A 249 23.89 -11.09 -21.37
C ASP A 249 25.32 -10.75 -20.92
N ASP A 250 25.68 -11.05 -19.66
CA ASP A 250 26.99 -10.88 -19.07
C ASP A 250 27.41 -12.13 -18.27
N PRO A 251 28.07 -13.12 -18.88
CA PRO A 251 28.48 -14.36 -18.21
C PRO A 251 29.44 -14.18 -17.02
N LYS A 252 30.08 -13.03 -16.91
CA LYS A 252 30.99 -12.68 -15.81
C LYS A 252 30.33 -11.71 -14.81
N GLY A 253 29.08 -11.38 -15.03
CA GLY A 253 28.31 -10.45 -14.19
C GLY A 253 28.28 -10.92 -12.74
N THR A 254 28.66 -10.04 -11.83
CA THR A 254 28.69 -10.31 -10.38
C THR A 254 27.49 -9.73 -9.64
N GLU A 255 26.82 -8.75 -10.22
CA GLU A 255 25.64 -8.08 -9.64
C GLU A 255 24.34 -8.71 -10.15
N LEU A 256 24.07 -9.92 -9.71
CA LEU A 256 22.84 -10.62 -10.07
C LEU A 256 21.60 -9.89 -9.54
N PRO A 257 20.47 -9.91 -10.27
CA PRO A 257 19.17 -9.39 -9.82
C PRO A 257 18.79 -9.84 -8.40
N SER A 258 18.95 -11.10 -8.06
CA SER A 258 18.66 -11.63 -6.72
C SER A 258 19.46 -10.92 -5.63
N LYS A 259 20.75 -10.65 -5.85
CA LYS A 259 21.60 -9.93 -4.89
C LYS A 259 21.19 -8.47 -4.74
N ARG A 260 20.89 -7.79 -5.86
CA ARG A 260 20.42 -6.40 -5.87
C ARG A 260 19.09 -6.27 -5.15
N ILE A 261 18.13 -7.15 -5.43
CA ILE A 261 16.82 -7.18 -4.77
C ILE A 261 16.98 -7.36 -3.26
N ARG A 262 17.80 -8.33 -2.84
CA ARG A 262 18.06 -8.57 -1.41
C ARG A 262 18.71 -7.38 -0.70
N ALA A 263 19.58 -6.64 -1.38
CA ALA A 263 20.26 -5.47 -0.84
C ALA A 263 19.40 -4.18 -0.86
N ALA A 264 18.34 -4.13 -1.67
CA ALA A 264 17.54 -2.92 -1.86
C ALA A 264 16.75 -2.53 -0.59
N ASN A 265 16.51 -1.23 -0.42
CA ASN A 265 15.72 -0.70 0.69
C ASN A 265 14.22 -0.67 0.33
N PHE A 266 13.54 -1.78 0.56
CA PHE A 266 12.08 -1.89 0.40
C PHE A 266 11.48 -2.76 1.49
N ILE A 267 10.17 -2.68 1.62
CA ILE A 267 9.33 -3.66 2.33
C ILE A 267 8.16 -4.06 1.43
N CYS A 268 7.60 -5.23 1.67
CA CYS A 268 6.37 -5.67 1.00
C CYS A 268 5.46 -6.41 1.97
N ASP A 269 4.16 -6.22 1.83
CA ASP A 269 3.22 -7.01 2.61
C ASP A 269 2.93 -8.38 1.98
N CYS A 270 2.39 -9.28 2.78
CA CYS A 270 2.05 -10.64 2.38
C CYS A 270 0.53 -10.88 2.28
N ASN A 271 -0.27 -9.82 2.09
CA ASN A 271 -1.72 -9.98 2.05
C ASN A 271 -2.18 -11.00 0.99
N SER A 272 -3.28 -11.63 1.25
CA SER A 272 -4.00 -12.59 0.38
C SER A 272 -3.18 -13.77 -0.19
N LEU A 273 -1.89 -13.86 0.10
CA LEU A 273 -1.02 -14.96 -0.34
C LEU A 273 -0.94 -16.08 0.69
N GLY A 274 -0.59 -17.29 0.24
CA GLY A 274 -0.51 -18.47 1.10
C GLY A 274 0.89 -18.70 1.68
N ALA A 275 0.98 -19.67 2.59
CA ALA A 275 2.22 -20.03 3.30
C ALA A 275 3.42 -20.27 2.36
N ARG A 276 3.22 -20.99 1.25
CA ARG A 276 4.29 -21.28 0.27
C ARG A 276 4.86 -20.03 -0.40
N SER A 277 4.00 -19.05 -0.66
CA SER A 277 4.43 -17.77 -1.23
C SER A 277 5.29 -16.99 -0.24
N ILE A 278 4.91 -17.01 1.04
CA ILE A 278 5.68 -16.40 2.12
C ILE A 278 7.03 -17.09 2.27
N GLU A 279 7.08 -18.41 2.31
CA GLU A 279 8.33 -19.21 2.39
C GLU A 279 9.29 -18.86 1.23
N MET A 280 8.76 -18.79 0.01
CA MET A 280 9.54 -18.41 -1.18
C MET A 280 10.08 -16.98 -1.06
N ALA A 281 9.24 -16.02 -0.67
CA ALA A 281 9.65 -14.64 -0.52
C ALA A 281 10.69 -14.45 0.59
N VAL A 282 10.57 -15.15 1.72
CA VAL A 282 11.58 -15.18 2.78
C VAL A 282 12.92 -15.69 2.25
N GLY A 283 12.90 -16.76 1.45
CA GLY A 283 14.13 -17.30 0.82
C GLY A 283 14.84 -16.30 -0.11
N VAL A 284 14.07 -15.52 -0.85
CA VAL A 284 14.59 -14.54 -1.83
C VAL A 284 14.99 -13.23 -1.16
N TYR A 285 14.11 -12.63 -0.38
CA TYR A 285 14.25 -11.27 0.16
C TYR A 285 14.93 -11.24 1.54
N GLY A 286 14.70 -12.27 2.36
CA GLY A 286 14.86 -12.25 3.80
C GLY A 286 13.54 -11.83 4.49
N ALA A 287 13.28 -12.42 5.65
CA ALA A 287 12.06 -12.14 6.42
C ALA A 287 11.95 -10.66 6.84
N GLU A 288 13.08 -9.96 6.98
CA GLU A 288 13.16 -8.55 7.39
C GLU A 288 12.54 -7.58 6.38
N LYS A 289 12.27 -8.02 5.14
CA LYS A 289 11.60 -7.23 4.09
C LYS A 289 10.09 -7.41 4.06
N ILE A 290 9.57 -8.39 4.76
CA ILE A 290 8.14 -8.76 4.67
C ILE A 290 7.42 -8.21 5.90
N VAL A 291 6.24 -7.63 5.69
CA VAL A 291 5.36 -7.12 6.74
C VAL A 291 3.98 -7.78 6.63
N PHE A 292 3.26 -7.84 7.74
CA PHE A 292 1.87 -8.25 7.74
C PHE A 292 1.02 -7.17 7.05
N GLY A 293 0.11 -7.59 6.20
CA GLY A 293 -0.93 -6.78 5.59
C GLY A 293 -2.16 -7.63 5.34
N SER A 294 -3.33 -7.09 5.58
CA SER A 294 -4.59 -7.85 5.41
C SER A 294 -5.36 -7.47 4.17
N ASP A 295 -5.16 -6.27 3.63
CA ASP A 295 -6.06 -5.64 2.64
C ASP A 295 -7.52 -5.63 3.17
N GLY A 296 -7.64 -5.27 4.42
CA GLY A 296 -8.69 -5.59 5.40
C GLY A 296 -10.12 -5.24 5.07
N THR A 297 -10.41 -4.74 3.86
CA THR A 297 -11.78 -4.57 3.36
C THR A 297 -12.17 -5.66 2.38
N ASP A 298 -11.20 -6.24 1.66
CA ASP A 298 -11.47 -7.19 0.58
C ASP A 298 -11.23 -8.66 0.99
N PHE A 299 -10.19 -8.94 1.79
CA PHE A 299 -9.76 -10.32 2.05
C PHE A 299 -9.88 -10.79 3.50
N GLY A 300 -10.05 -9.88 4.45
CA GLY A 300 -10.06 -10.23 5.88
C GLY A 300 -8.66 -10.50 6.46
N MET A 301 -8.55 -10.39 7.77
CA MET A 301 -7.26 -10.47 8.47
C MET A 301 -6.83 -11.91 8.77
N ASP A 302 -7.77 -12.83 8.87
CA ASP A 302 -7.58 -14.22 9.31
C ASP A 302 -6.78 -15.05 8.28
N TRP A 303 -7.01 -14.82 6.98
CA TRP A 303 -6.30 -15.55 5.93
C TRP A 303 -4.79 -15.34 6.01
N THR A 304 -4.35 -14.08 6.07
CA THR A 304 -2.91 -13.75 6.11
C THR A 304 -2.25 -14.23 7.39
N GLN A 305 -2.95 -14.13 8.53
CA GLN A 305 -2.45 -14.66 9.79
C GLN A 305 -2.24 -16.17 9.72
N LYS A 306 -3.25 -16.89 9.21
CA LYS A 306 -3.14 -18.34 9.01
C LYS A 306 -1.99 -18.69 8.05
N ALA A 307 -1.81 -17.94 6.98
CA ALA A 307 -0.72 -18.17 6.03
C ALA A 307 0.66 -18.04 6.69
N ILE A 308 0.83 -17.06 7.59
CA ILE A 308 2.07 -16.89 8.38
C ILE A 308 2.24 -18.05 9.37
N ASP A 309 1.16 -18.49 10.03
CA ASP A 309 1.20 -19.64 10.96
C ASP A 309 1.62 -20.92 10.26
N ASP A 310 1.05 -21.20 9.08
CA ASP A 310 1.29 -22.41 8.30
C ASP A 310 2.66 -22.39 7.58
N ALA A 311 3.30 -21.23 7.42
CA ALA A 311 4.59 -21.11 6.73
C ALA A 311 5.71 -21.81 7.51
N LYS A 312 6.53 -22.57 6.78
CA LYS A 312 7.69 -23.30 7.30
C LYS A 312 8.92 -22.38 7.41
N ILE A 313 8.80 -21.37 8.24
CA ILE A 313 9.84 -20.42 8.62
C ILE A 313 9.96 -20.41 10.14
N SER A 314 11.04 -19.86 10.68
CA SER A 314 11.25 -19.81 12.14
C SER A 314 10.24 -18.88 12.84
N ASP A 315 9.99 -19.12 14.13
CA ASP A 315 9.12 -18.25 14.93
C ASP A 315 9.62 -16.81 14.97
N ALA A 316 10.94 -16.60 14.99
CA ALA A 316 11.55 -15.27 14.94
C ALA A 316 11.23 -14.55 13.61
N GLU A 317 11.20 -15.25 12.48
CA GLU A 317 10.79 -14.70 11.18
C GLU A 317 9.29 -14.39 11.17
N LYS A 318 8.45 -15.26 11.74
CA LYS A 318 7.01 -15.00 11.87
C LYS A 318 6.75 -13.76 12.72
N ASP A 319 7.43 -13.58 13.84
CA ASP A 319 7.31 -12.41 14.70
C ASP A 319 7.81 -11.14 14.02
N ALA A 320 8.91 -11.25 13.25
CA ALA A 320 9.41 -10.13 12.43
C ALA A 320 8.36 -9.69 11.41
N ILE A 321 7.74 -10.63 10.69
CA ILE A 321 6.70 -10.35 9.68
C ILE A 321 5.45 -9.76 10.31
N ARG A 322 4.97 -10.33 11.43
CA ARG A 322 3.76 -9.83 12.10
C ARG A 322 3.85 -8.39 12.58
N GLY A 323 5.00 -7.97 13.14
CA GLY A 323 5.08 -6.63 13.68
C GLY A 323 6.48 -6.04 13.78
N GLY A 324 7.52 -6.85 13.94
CA GLY A 324 8.88 -6.36 14.14
C GLY A 324 9.39 -5.47 13.01
N ASN A 325 9.13 -5.85 11.77
CA ASN A 325 9.55 -5.11 10.57
C ASN A 325 8.76 -3.80 10.43
N ALA A 326 7.44 -3.87 10.56
CA ALA A 326 6.56 -2.71 10.50
C ALA A 326 6.94 -1.67 11.57
N ARG A 327 7.17 -2.11 12.82
CA ARG A 327 7.63 -1.24 13.91
C ARG A 327 8.93 -0.51 13.55
N ARG A 328 9.91 -1.22 12.96
CA ARG A 328 11.17 -0.59 12.52
C ARG A 328 10.95 0.44 11.42
N ALA A 329 10.09 0.14 10.44
CA ALA A 329 9.79 1.05 9.35
C ALA A 329 9.11 2.33 9.85
N ILE A 330 8.08 2.22 10.71
CA ILE A 330 7.36 3.35 11.30
C ILE A 330 8.29 4.20 12.17
N ALA A 331 9.15 3.57 12.99
CA ALA A 331 10.08 4.28 13.86
C ALA A 331 11.12 5.13 13.10
N ARG A 332 11.40 4.83 11.84
CA ARG A 332 12.30 5.63 10.99
C ARG A 332 11.66 6.92 10.49
N VAL A 333 10.34 7.04 10.52
CA VAL A 333 9.65 8.23 10.02
C VAL A 333 9.93 9.41 10.94
N ALA A 334 10.51 10.49 10.41
CA ALA A 334 10.90 11.66 11.18
C ALA A 334 9.72 12.30 11.90
N GLY A 335 9.89 12.63 13.20
CA GLY A 335 8.87 13.23 14.04
C GLY A 335 7.72 12.31 14.41
N ARG A 336 7.78 11.03 14.07
CA ARG A 336 6.78 10.01 14.41
C ARG A 336 7.40 9.00 15.37
N MET A 337 7.58 9.43 16.58
CA MET A 337 8.14 8.59 17.62
C MET A 337 7.16 7.56 18.11
N ALA A 338 7.73 6.39 18.24
CA ALA A 338 7.40 5.41 19.25
C ALA A 338 5.94 4.94 19.24
N VAL A 339 5.68 3.89 18.51
CA VAL A 339 5.02 2.77 19.17
C VAL A 339 5.89 2.51 20.40
N ALA A 340 5.39 2.91 21.57
CA ALA A 340 6.12 2.90 22.82
C ALA A 340 6.83 1.56 23.00
N ALA A 341 8.11 1.63 23.29
CA ALA A 341 8.82 0.53 23.90
C ALA A 341 8.15 0.26 25.25
N GLN A 342 7.28 -0.72 25.30
CA GLN A 342 6.83 -1.38 26.52
C GLN A 342 7.02 -2.87 26.36
#